data_f7527dc27c66ddab31c2536da6393d07
#
_entry.id   f7527dc27c66ddab31c2536da6393d07
#
_cell.length_a   1.000
_cell.length_b   1.000
_cell.length_c   1.000
_cell.angle_alpha   90.00
_cell.angle_beta   90.00
_cell.angle_gamma   90.00
#
_symmetry.space_group_name_H-M   'P 1'
#
loop_
_entity.id
_entity.type
_entity.pdbx_description
1 polymer ?
#
loop_
_entity_poly.entity_id
_entity_poly.type
_entity_poly.pdbx_seq_one_letter_code
_entity_poly.pdbx_strand_id
1 'polypeptide(L)'
;MPKTIPHESGRFRDTGLLALFSSLWLIALVLVPRYLLVNQFSALSPTVLNLISAGLELFSVLPAILFVAIKRQQLSVLLRPAEAGQVVAGGFVGFLIVPVSIALSLVMATFISMTGGNMIQEAVAESPRLTAGQVAAAFLAISVVAPLVEEFEFRGVILRGQAGVLPRSVAVLLTGMLFTMEHGRFAGFPSILMGGLVLTFLAVRSGSIWPSVAAHCAYNTSLLILQVIAAFVSQQASSWPEPMVLPPPVTMDGLIPSLDLAAATIVWLCIALPYAVSTGVVLWAFHRYTRKTGWEEPHAAQPGTGLRAAWPWAAAFAVLLAYLALDVLQLYGIIEIIPK
;
A
#
# COMPACT_ATOMS: atom_id res chain seq x y z
N MET A 1 15.24 37.94 14.74
CA MET A 1 15.48 37.66 13.33
C MET A 1 14.37 36.73 12.88
N PRO A 2 13.58 37.03 11.85
CA PRO A 2 12.57 36.12 11.35
C PRO A 2 13.29 34.88 10.78
N LYS A 3 12.91 33.68 11.27
CA LYS A 3 13.39 32.41 10.72
C LYS A 3 12.94 32.38 9.26
N THR A 4 13.90 32.47 8.34
CA THR A 4 13.66 32.26 6.91
C THR A 4 12.98 30.90 6.73
N ILE A 5 11.74 30.91 6.27
CA ILE A 5 11.05 29.70 5.83
C ILE A 5 11.90 29.08 4.72
N PRO A 6 12.29 27.81 4.80
CA PRO A 6 13.06 27.19 3.74
C PRO A 6 12.32 27.38 2.41
N HIS A 7 13.04 27.84 1.38
CA HIS A 7 12.49 28.02 0.03
C HIS A 7 11.73 26.76 -0.38
N GLU A 8 10.52 26.86 -0.89
CA GLU A 8 9.65 25.73 -1.27
C GLU A 8 10.35 24.68 -2.14
N SER A 9 11.24 25.15 -3.04
CA SER A 9 12.09 24.28 -3.87
C SER A 9 13.09 23.45 -3.06
N GLY A 10 13.63 23.99 -1.96
CA GLY A 10 14.51 23.26 -1.04
C GLY A 10 13.73 22.14 -0.32
N ARG A 11 12.52 22.42 0.13
CA ARG A 11 11.64 21.43 0.78
C ARG A 11 11.27 20.29 -0.17
N PHE A 12 10.94 20.60 -1.43
CA PHE A 12 10.63 19.60 -2.45
C PHE A 12 11.83 18.69 -2.75
N ARG A 13 13.03 19.26 -2.93
CA ARG A 13 14.26 18.49 -3.11
C ARG A 13 14.56 17.61 -1.91
N ASP A 14 14.45 18.14 -0.70
CA ASP A 14 14.78 17.44 0.53
C ASP A 14 13.83 16.24 0.76
N THR A 15 12.53 16.37 0.46
CA THR A 15 11.59 15.25 0.52
C THR A 15 11.80 14.24 -0.61
N GLY A 16 12.30 14.66 -1.76
CA GLY A 16 12.75 13.74 -2.81
C GLY A 16 13.98 12.91 -2.38
N LEU A 17 14.93 13.54 -1.66
CA LEU A 17 16.06 12.81 -1.04
C LEU A 17 15.58 11.83 0.03
N LEU A 18 14.58 12.21 0.83
CA LEU A 18 13.95 11.29 1.77
C LEU A 18 13.34 10.11 1.03
N ALA A 19 12.51 10.34 0.01
CA ALA A 19 11.90 9.28 -0.78
C ALA A 19 12.94 8.31 -1.36
N LEU A 20 14.02 8.83 -1.94
CA LEU A 20 15.12 8.01 -2.43
C LEU A 20 15.78 7.17 -1.32
N PHE A 21 16.05 7.79 -0.17
CA PHE A 21 16.70 7.10 0.94
C PHE A 21 15.75 6.06 1.57
N SER A 22 14.46 6.38 1.76
CA SER A 22 13.45 5.43 2.24
C SER A 22 13.31 4.24 1.31
N SER A 23 13.24 4.47 -0.01
CA SER A 23 13.17 3.38 -0.99
C SER A 23 14.39 2.45 -0.92
N LEU A 24 15.60 3.00 -0.85
CA LEU A 24 16.82 2.19 -0.69
C LEU A 24 16.86 1.45 0.65
N TRP A 25 16.42 2.11 1.70
CA TRP A 25 16.33 1.53 3.05
C TRP A 25 15.34 0.37 3.10
N LEU A 26 14.13 0.54 2.54
CA LEU A 26 13.12 -0.49 2.46
C LEU A 26 13.61 -1.70 1.66
N ILE A 27 14.20 -1.46 0.47
CA ILE A 27 14.75 -2.53 -0.35
C ILE A 27 15.82 -3.31 0.44
N ALA A 28 16.70 -2.61 1.18
CA ALA A 28 17.69 -3.26 2.02
C ALA A 28 17.05 -4.07 3.15
N LEU A 29 16.01 -3.53 3.82
CA LEU A 29 15.27 -4.24 4.87
C LEU A 29 14.55 -5.49 4.37
N VAL A 30 14.09 -5.50 3.12
CA VAL A 30 13.40 -6.65 2.53
C VAL A 30 14.38 -7.66 1.95
N LEU A 31 15.31 -7.20 1.09
CA LEU A 31 16.20 -8.11 0.36
C LEU A 31 17.29 -8.71 1.23
N VAL A 32 17.88 -7.95 2.15
CA VAL A 32 18.99 -8.45 2.97
C VAL A 32 18.56 -9.62 3.88
N PRO A 33 17.49 -9.51 4.69
CA PRO A 33 17.03 -10.64 5.47
C PRO A 33 16.56 -11.81 4.60
N ARG A 34 15.85 -11.53 3.51
CA ARG A 34 15.34 -12.56 2.60
C ARG A 34 16.49 -13.37 1.98
N TYR A 35 17.57 -12.70 1.61
CA TYR A 35 18.74 -13.37 1.01
C TYR A 35 19.60 -14.09 2.03
N LEU A 36 19.83 -13.49 3.21
CA LEU A 36 20.73 -14.07 4.23
C LEU A 36 20.05 -15.09 5.14
N LEU A 37 18.73 -14.98 5.34
CA LEU A 37 18.01 -15.70 6.38
C LEU A 37 16.87 -16.59 5.83
N VAL A 38 16.80 -16.82 4.50
CA VAL A 38 15.71 -17.57 3.86
C VAL A 38 15.46 -18.94 4.55
N ASN A 39 16.52 -19.66 4.87
CA ASN A 39 16.41 -20.98 5.50
C ASN A 39 15.98 -20.91 6.98
N GLN A 40 16.21 -19.80 7.65
CA GLN A 40 15.81 -19.58 9.04
C GLN A 40 14.35 -19.15 9.16
N PHE A 41 13.86 -18.33 8.22
CA PHE A 41 12.48 -17.86 8.22
C PHE A 41 11.47 -18.99 8.01
N SER A 42 11.78 -19.98 7.18
CA SER A 42 10.90 -21.13 6.94
C SER A 42 10.63 -21.99 8.18
N ALA A 43 11.49 -21.91 9.20
CA ALA A 43 11.33 -22.62 10.46
C ALA A 43 10.52 -21.83 11.52
N LEU A 44 10.17 -20.57 11.26
CA LEU A 44 9.47 -19.72 12.23
C LEU A 44 7.95 -19.89 12.14
N SER A 45 7.29 -19.76 13.30
CA SER A 45 5.83 -19.78 13.33
C SER A 45 5.25 -18.51 12.66
N PRO A 46 4.04 -18.58 12.06
CA PRO A 46 3.38 -17.42 11.46
C PRO A 46 3.22 -16.25 12.43
N THR A 47 3.03 -16.50 13.72
CA THR A 47 2.96 -15.45 14.75
C THR A 47 4.28 -14.68 14.84
N VAL A 48 5.41 -15.41 14.89
CA VAL A 48 6.74 -14.79 14.95
C VAL A 48 7.03 -14.01 13.67
N LEU A 49 6.69 -14.57 12.51
CA LEU A 49 6.84 -13.87 11.22
C LEU A 49 6.04 -12.56 11.17
N ASN A 50 4.80 -12.56 11.64
CA ASN A 50 3.99 -11.33 11.70
C ASN A 50 4.57 -10.29 12.67
N LEU A 51 5.14 -10.73 13.80
CA LEU A 51 5.80 -9.81 14.74
C LEU A 51 7.11 -9.26 14.18
N ILE A 52 7.88 -10.08 13.46
CA ILE A 52 9.07 -9.61 12.73
C ILE A 52 8.66 -8.60 11.66
N SER A 53 7.63 -8.89 10.88
CA SER A 53 7.11 -7.96 9.87
C SER A 53 6.69 -6.63 10.46
N ALA A 54 5.96 -6.64 11.60
CA ALA A 54 5.62 -5.41 12.31
C ALA A 54 6.87 -4.66 12.81
N GLY A 55 7.88 -5.37 13.26
CA GLY A 55 9.18 -4.79 13.65
C GLY A 55 9.90 -4.14 12.47
N LEU A 56 9.98 -4.84 11.34
CA LEU A 56 10.58 -4.31 10.11
C LEU A 56 9.83 -3.09 9.61
N GLU A 57 8.49 -3.09 9.71
CA GLU A 57 7.65 -1.95 9.36
C GLU A 57 7.94 -0.73 10.25
N LEU A 58 8.10 -0.92 11.57
CA LEU A 58 8.55 0.15 12.47
C LEU A 58 9.95 0.65 12.13
N PHE A 59 10.83 -0.21 11.62
CA PHE A 59 12.16 0.20 11.15
C PHE A 59 12.11 0.91 9.80
N SER A 60 11.13 0.63 8.95
CA SER A 60 11.00 1.27 7.62
C SER A 60 10.79 2.78 7.76
N VAL A 61 10.08 3.24 8.79
CA VAL A 61 9.80 4.66 9.03
C VAL A 61 11.00 5.46 9.58
N LEU A 62 12.09 4.79 9.94
CA LEU A 62 13.26 5.45 10.55
C LEU A 62 13.81 6.62 9.71
N PRO A 63 13.94 6.51 8.37
CA PRO A 63 14.33 7.65 7.54
C PRO A 63 13.42 8.87 7.70
N ALA A 64 12.09 8.66 7.73
CA ALA A 64 11.12 9.73 7.89
C ALA A 64 11.21 10.38 9.28
N ILE A 65 11.38 9.59 10.34
CA ILE A 65 11.58 10.10 11.71
C ILE A 65 12.86 10.94 11.80
N LEU A 66 13.97 10.43 11.28
CA LEU A 66 15.24 11.16 11.24
C LEU A 66 15.13 12.45 10.44
N PHE A 67 14.45 12.40 9.28
CA PHE A 67 14.20 13.57 8.47
C PHE A 67 13.42 14.65 9.24
N VAL A 68 12.32 14.26 9.91
CA VAL A 68 11.49 15.15 10.73
C VAL A 68 12.34 15.79 11.86
N ALA A 69 13.16 14.98 12.54
CA ALA A 69 14.04 15.45 13.61
C ALA A 69 15.12 16.41 13.10
N ILE A 70 15.83 16.06 12.01
CA ILE A 70 16.91 16.89 11.42
C ILE A 70 16.34 18.19 10.87
N LYS A 71 15.21 18.14 10.16
CA LYS A 71 14.55 19.33 9.59
C LYS A 71 13.71 20.08 10.63
N ARG A 72 13.62 19.60 11.87
CA ARG A 72 12.86 20.20 12.98
C ARG A 72 11.40 20.48 12.60
N GLN A 73 10.78 19.55 11.87
CA GLN A 73 9.39 19.67 11.49
C GLN A 73 8.48 19.52 12.72
N GLN A 74 7.39 20.29 12.74
CA GLN A 74 6.46 20.24 13.87
C GLN A 74 5.49 19.06 13.72
N LEU A 75 5.54 18.10 14.65
CA LEU A 75 4.63 16.96 14.69
C LEU A 75 3.15 17.36 14.72
N SER A 76 2.83 18.48 15.40
CA SER A 76 1.46 19.02 15.41
C SER A 76 0.94 19.40 14.02
N VAL A 77 1.82 19.74 13.09
CA VAL A 77 1.47 20.00 11.69
C VAL A 77 1.32 18.69 10.93
N LEU A 78 2.25 17.74 11.12
CA LEU A 78 2.24 16.44 10.43
C LEU A 78 1.03 15.60 10.85
N LEU A 79 0.71 15.60 12.16
CA LEU A 79 -0.36 14.82 12.79
C LEU A 79 -1.61 15.69 13.06
N ARG A 80 -1.82 16.74 12.25
CA ARG A 80 -2.98 17.62 12.43
C ARG A 80 -4.27 16.79 12.52
N PRO A 81 -5.10 17.01 13.58
CA PRO A 81 -6.36 16.28 13.73
C PRO A 81 -7.32 16.60 12.57
N ALA A 82 -8.16 15.65 12.24
CA ALA A 82 -9.29 15.79 11.32
C ALA A 82 -10.60 15.87 12.10
N GLU A 83 -11.65 16.34 11.45
CA GLU A 83 -13.01 16.24 11.98
C GLU A 83 -13.44 14.76 12.04
N ALA A 84 -14.17 14.37 13.08
CA ALA A 84 -14.61 12.98 13.25
C ALA A 84 -15.37 12.44 12.03
N GLY A 85 -16.22 13.25 11.39
CA GLY A 85 -16.93 12.88 10.17
C GLY A 85 -16.00 12.54 8.99
N GLN A 86 -14.85 13.24 8.88
CA GLN A 86 -13.84 12.95 7.86
C GLN A 86 -13.15 11.61 8.12
N VAL A 87 -12.84 11.29 9.37
CA VAL A 87 -12.21 10.02 9.77
C VAL A 87 -13.17 8.86 9.51
N VAL A 88 -14.45 8.99 9.91
CA VAL A 88 -15.49 7.97 9.66
C VAL A 88 -15.70 7.76 8.17
N ALA A 89 -15.79 8.84 7.38
CA ALA A 89 -15.92 8.75 5.92
C ALA A 89 -14.70 8.06 5.31
N GLY A 90 -13.48 8.34 5.80
CA GLY A 90 -12.27 7.64 5.40
C GLY A 90 -12.36 6.14 5.65
N GLY A 91 -12.70 5.71 6.87
CA GLY A 91 -12.89 4.30 7.20
C GLY A 91 -13.93 3.61 6.31
N PHE A 92 -15.04 4.29 6.01
CA PHE A 92 -16.06 3.76 5.10
C PHE A 92 -15.55 3.61 3.66
N VAL A 93 -14.76 4.57 3.16
CA VAL A 93 -14.08 4.46 1.86
C VAL A 93 -13.15 3.24 1.85
N GLY A 94 -12.35 3.04 2.90
CA GLY A 94 -11.47 1.88 3.03
C GLY A 94 -12.20 0.55 2.89
N PHE A 95 -13.37 0.42 3.50
CA PHE A 95 -14.24 -0.74 3.34
C PHE A 95 -14.78 -0.89 1.90
N LEU A 96 -15.25 0.19 1.31
CA LEU A 96 -15.86 0.18 -0.03
C LEU A 96 -14.86 -0.19 -1.15
N ILE A 97 -13.58 0.16 -1.03
CA ILE A 97 -12.59 -0.15 -2.06
C ILE A 97 -12.12 -1.60 -2.07
N VAL A 98 -12.46 -2.42 -1.06
CA VAL A 98 -12.02 -3.83 -0.97
C VAL A 98 -12.47 -4.65 -2.18
N PRO A 99 -13.76 -4.71 -2.56
CA PRO A 99 -14.19 -5.49 -3.73
C PRO A 99 -13.57 -4.98 -5.03
N VAL A 100 -13.35 -3.66 -5.14
CA VAL A 100 -12.69 -3.06 -6.31
C VAL A 100 -11.24 -3.49 -6.40
N SER A 101 -10.54 -3.51 -5.27
CA SER A 101 -9.15 -3.97 -5.15
C SER A 101 -9.02 -5.44 -5.55
N ILE A 102 -9.91 -6.31 -5.07
CA ILE A 102 -9.94 -7.73 -5.41
C ILE A 102 -10.13 -7.90 -6.93
N ALA A 103 -11.10 -7.20 -7.52
CA ALA A 103 -11.36 -7.26 -8.96
C ALA A 103 -10.13 -6.83 -9.77
N LEU A 104 -9.46 -5.73 -9.38
CA LEU A 104 -8.23 -5.27 -10.05
C LEU A 104 -7.09 -6.27 -9.94
N SER A 105 -6.92 -6.91 -8.77
CA SER A 105 -5.93 -7.96 -8.57
C SER A 105 -6.21 -9.19 -9.45
N LEU A 106 -7.47 -9.60 -9.58
CA LEU A 106 -7.88 -10.71 -10.45
C LEU A 106 -7.69 -10.37 -11.93
N VAL A 107 -8.00 -9.16 -12.36
CA VAL A 107 -7.69 -8.69 -13.73
C VAL A 107 -6.20 -8.82 -14.01
N MET A 108 -5.35 -8.39 -13.08
CA MET A 108 -3.90 -8.48 -13.23
C MET A 108 -3.42 -9.93 -13.22
N ALA A 109 -3.95 -10.77 -12.32
CA ALA A 109 -3.64 -12.20 -12.27
C ALA A 109 -4.02 -12.90 -13.57
N THR A 110 -5.20 -12.59 -14.14
CA THR A 110 -5.64 -13.11 -15.44
C THR A 110 -4.68 -12.68 -16.55
N PHE A 111 -4.29 -11.41 -16.58
CA PHE A 111 -3.33 -10.90 -17.55
C PHE A 111 -1.98 -11.62 -17.46
N ILE A 112 -1.43 -11.78 -16.26
CA ILE A 112 -0.16 -12.48 -16.01
C ILE A 112 -0.26 -13.93 -16.48
N SER A 113 -1.34 -14.64 -16.13
CA SER A 113 -1.58 -16.02 -16.55
C SER A 113 -1.68 -16.17 -18.07
N MET A 114 -2.37 -15.25 -18.74
CA MET A 114 -2.52 -15.25 -20.21
C MET A 114 -1.22 -14.95 -20.95
N THR A 115 -0.30 -14.23 -20.32
CA THR A 115 1.00 -13.87 -20.90
C THR A 115 2.13 -14.85 -20.53
N GLY A 116 1.80 -15.97 -19.87
CA GLY A 116 2.75 -17.02 -19.52
C GLY A 116 3.56 -16.76 -18.26
N GLY A 117 3.17 -15.76 -17.46
CA GLY A 117 3.76 -15.52 -16.14
C GLY A 117 3.25 -16.58 -15.15
N ASN A 118 4.14 -17.07 -14.33
CA ASN A 118 3.79 -17.93 -13.19
C ASN A 118 3.54 -17.04 -11.99
N MET A 119 2.27 -16.88 -11.63
CA MET A 119 1.94 -16.49 -10.25
C MET A 119 2.54 -17.59 -9.38
N ILE A 120 3.62 -17.27 -8.65
CA ILE A 120 4.17 -18.21 -7.68
C ILE A 120 3.03 -18.52 -6.74
N GLN A 121 2.44 -19.70 -6.91
CA GLN A 121 1.63 -20.30 -5.88
C GLN A 121 2.61 -20.46 -4.72
N GLU A 122 2.60 -19.51 -3.80
CA GLU A 122 2.99 -19.85 -2.44
C GLU A 122 2.06 -21.01 -2.13
N ALA A 123 2.62 -22.22 -2.21
CA ALA A 123 1.89 -23.42 -1.96
C ALA A 123 1.08 -23.15 -0.71
N VAL A 124 -0.22 -23.30 -0.80
CA VAL A 124 -1.09 -23.39 0.36
C VAL A 124 -0.65 -24.68 1.03
N ALA A 125 0.51 -24.61 1.68
CA ALA A 125 0.89 -25.58 2.68
C ALA A 125 -0.33 -25.68 3.55
N GLU A 126 -0.87 -26.89 3.77
CA GLU A 126 -2.07 -27.19 4.56
C GLU A 126 -2.28 -26.09 5.57
N SER A 127 -3.29 -25.23 5.33
CA SER A 127 -3.40 -23.93 6.03
C SER A 127 -3.40 -24.22 7.52
N PRO A 128 -2.31 -23.95 8.26
CA PRO A 128 -2.24 -24.33 9.66
C PRO A 128 -3.43 -23.66 10.37
N ARG A 129 -4.09 -24.38 11.27
CA ARG A 129 -5.22 -23.82 12.02
C ARG A 129 -4.80 -22.49 12.62
N LEU A 130 -5.41 -21.40 12.15
CA LEU A 130 -5.12 -20.07 12.64
C LEU A 130 -5.52 -19.97 14.10
N THR A 131 -4.55 -19.76 14.97
CA THR A 131 -4.81 -19.50 16.39
C THR A 131 -5.24 -18.04 16.57
N ALA A 132 -6.00 -17.76 17.64
CA ALA A 132 -6.37 -16.40 18.00
C ALA A 132 -5.14 -15.48 18.15
N GLY A 133 -4.02 -16.01 18.66
CA GLY A 133 -2.75 -15.27 18.77
C GLY A 133 -2.16 -14.89 17.41
N GLN A 134 -2.25 -15.77 16.41
CA GLN A 134 -1.78 -15.48 15.05
C GLN A 134 -2.64 -14.40 14.38
N VAL A 135 -3.96 -14.49 14.53
CA VAL A 135 -4.87 -13.47 14.00
C VAL A 135 -4.65 -12.12 14.69
N ALA A 136 -4.46 -12.11 16.01
CA ALA A 136 -4.18 -10.87 16.76
C ALA A 136 -2.83 -10.24 16.34
N ALA A 137 -1.79 -11.06 16.16
CA ALA A 137 -0.48 -10.58 15.71
C ALA A 137 -0.57 -10.01 14.27
N ALA A 138 -1.26 -10.69 13.36
CA ALA A 138 -1.49 -10.22 12.00
C ALA A 138 -2.32 -8.91 11.99
N PHE A 139 -3.37 -8.83 12.82
CA PHE A 139 -4.16 -7.61 12.95
C PHE A 139 -3.29 -6.43 13.42
N LEU A 140 -2.49 -6.63 14.46
CA LEU A 140 -1.60 -5.58 14.97
C LEU A 140 -0.60 -5.13 13.90
N ALA A 141 0.07 -6.09 13.24
CA ALA A 141 1.09 -5.79 12.24
C ALA A 141 0.50 -5.11 10.99
N ILE A 142 -0.48 -5.75 10.35
CA ILE A 142 -0.96 -5.41 9.01
C ILE A 142 -2.04 -4.33 9.07
N SER A 143 -2.96 -4.40 10.07
CA SER A 143 -4.12 -3.51 10.10
C SER A 143 -3.92 -2.26 10.95
N VAL A 144 -2.87 -2.21 11.79
CA VAL A 144 -2.63 -1.08 12.68
C VAL A 144 -1.24 -0.47 12.45
N VAL A 145 -0.17 -1.24 12.64
CA VAL A 145 1.20 -0.71 12.60
C VAL A 145 1.56 -0.24 11.19
N ALA A 146 1.41 -1.08 10.19
CA ALA A 146 1.76 -0.73 8.82
C ALA A 146 1.00 0.52 8.33
N PRO A 147 -0.35 0.63 8.43
CA PRO A 147 -1.05 1.85 8.06
C PRO A 147 -0.59 3.11 8.78
N LEU A 148 -0.30 3.04 10.08
CA LEU A 148 0.17 4.21 10.83
C LEU A 148 1.53 4.70 10.34
N VAL A 149 2.45 3.77 10.14
CA VAL A 149 3.82 4.04 9.67
C VAL A 149 3.81 4.60 8.25
N GLU A 150 3.12 3.93 7.34
CA GLU A 150 3.06 4.32 5.94
C GLU A 150 2.34 5.66 5.75
N GLU A 151 1.20 5.88 6.42
CA GLU A 151 0.50 7.16 6.31
C GLU A 151 1.30 8.32 6.90
N PHE A 152 2.04 8.08 7.99
CA PHE A 152 2.96 9.09 8.53
C PHE A 152 4.04 9.45 7.50
N GLU A 153 4.71 8.47 6.91
CA GLU A 153 5.78 8.71 5.95
C GLU A 153 5.27 9.36 4.66
N PHE A 154 4.30 8.72 4.00
CA PHE A 154 3.83 9.16 2.68
C PHE A 154 2.98 10.42 2.74
N ARG A 155 1.98 10.46 3.64
CA ARG A 155 1.00 11.57 3.69
C ARG A 155 1.39 12.62 4.72
N GLY A 156 2.04 12.22 5.80
CA GLY A 156 2.56 13.12 6.82
C GLY A 156 3.79 13.90 6.34
N VAL A 157 4.76 13.24 5.72
CA VAL A 157 6.06 13.86 5.39
C VAL A 157 6.24 14.09 3.89
N ILE A 158 6.21 13.02 3.08
CA ILE A 158 6.54 13.08 1.65
C ILE A 158 5.55 13.97 0.88
N LEU A 159 4.26 13.74 1.02
CA LEU A 159 3.22 14.54 0.36
C LEU A 159 3.30 16.03 0.73
N ARG A 160 3.54 16.36 1.99
CA ARG A 160 3.63 17.75 2.42
C ARG A 160 4.82 18.51 1.83
N GLY A 161 5.89 17.80 1.47
CA GLY A 161 7.02 18.40 0.76
C GLY A 161 6.70 18.84 -0.68
N GLN A 162 5.58 18.36 -1.21
CA GLN A 162 5.10 18.70 -2.56
C GLN A 162 4.14 19.89 -2.57
N ALA A 163 3.60 20.27 -1.40
CA ALA A 163 2.67 21.40 -1.27
C ALA A 163 3.36 22.73 -1.63
N GLY A 164 2.66 23.59 -2.35
CA GLY A 164 3.19 24.86 -2.85
C GLY A 164 4.11 24.72 -4.09
N VAL A 165 4.53 23.50 -4.44
CA VAL A 165 5.40 23.23 -5.60
C VAL A 165 4.65 22.53 -6.73
N LEU A 166 3.82 21.53 -6.41
CA LEU A 166 3.09 20.75 -7.38
C LEU A 166 1.59 21.04 -7.33
N PRO A 167 0.90 21.03 -8.48
CA PRO A 167 -0.54 20.97 -8.51
C PRO A 167 -1.06 19.76 -7.74
N ARG A 168 -2.20 19.91 -7.08
CA ARG A 168 -2.81 18.86 -6.26
C ARG A 168 -2.92 17.50 -6.94
N SER A 169 -3.37 17.46 -8.19
CA SER A 169 -3.51 16.22 -8.96
C SER A 169 -2.18 15.53 -9.20
N VAL A 170 -1.13 16.30 -9.48
CA VAL A 170 0.23 15.79 -9.69
C VAL A 170 0.79 15.23 -8.37
N ALA A 171 0.59 15.92 -7.25
CA ALA A 171 1.02 15.45 -5.94
C ALA A 171 0.30 14.15 -5.54
N VAL A 172 -1.00 14.03 -5.82
CA VAL A 172 -1.76 12.78 -5.59
C VAL A 172 -1.19 11.63 -6.42
N LEU A 173 -0.93 11.88 -7.71
CA LEU A 173 -0.38 10.87 -8.61
C LEU A 173 1.04 10.46 -8.19
N LEU A 174 1.92 11.43 -7.96
CA LEU A 174 3.32 11.18 -7.60
C LEU A 174 3.44 10.38 -6.29
N THR A 175 2.71 10.80 -5.24
CA THR A 175 2.74 10.09 -3.95
C THR A 175 2.08 8.71 -4.04
N GLY A 176 0.95 8.59 -4.77
CA GLY A 176 0.29 7.30 -4.98
C GLY A 176 1.15 6.31 -5.76
N MET A 177 1.84 6.77 -6.80
CA MET A 177 2.78 5.94 -7.57
C MET A 177 3.98 5.51 -6.73
N LEU A 178 4.60 6.44 -5.97
CA LEU A 178 5.73 6.12 -5.10
C LEU A 178 5.33 5.03 -4.08
N PHE A 179 4.21 5.23 -3.39
CA PHE A 179 3.62 4.25 -2.47
C PHE A 179 3.43 2.88 -3.12
N THR A 180 2.89 2.84 -4.34
CA THR A 180 2.65 1.60 -5.07
C THR A 180 3.94 0.87 -5.41
N MET A 181 4.92 1.61 -5.89
CA MET A 181 6.19 1.03 -6.33
C MET A 181 7.04 0.53 -5.15
N GLU A 182 6.94 1.14 -3.97
CA GLU A 182 7.61 0.66 -2.75
C GLU A 182 7.13 -0.71 -2.30
N HIS A 183 5.91 -1.11 -2.64
CA HIS A 183 5.44 -2.46 -2.40
C HIS A 183 6.15 -3.52 -3.26
N GLY A 184 6.80 -3.15 -4.36
CA GLY A 184 7.62 -4.03 -5.19
C GLY A 184 6.89 -5.24 -5.78
N ARG A 185 5.55 -5.20 -5.91
CA ARG A 185 4.69 -6.30 -6.36
C ARG A 185 3.94 -5.93 -7.64
N PHE A 186 4.37 -6.48 -8.76
CA PHE A 186 3.73 -6.22 -10.07
C PHE A 186 2.30 -6.76 -10.12
N ALA A 187 2.07 -7.95 -9.57
CA ALA A 187 0.74 -8.55 -9.51
C ALA A 187 -0.28 -7.70 -8.73
N GLY A 188 0.16 -7.02 -7.67
CA GLY A 188 -0.66 -6.11 -6.87
C GLY A 188 -0.75 -4.68 -7.40
N PHE A 189 0.01 -4.33 -8.45
CA PHE A 189 0.21 -2.94 -8.87
C PHE A 189 -1.09 -2.16 -9.09
N PRO A 190 -2.10 -2.62 -9.84
CA PRO A 190 -3.31 -1.84 -10.08
C PRO A 190 -4.13 -1.60 -8.81
N SER A 191 -4.24 -2.60 -7.94
CA SER A 191 -5.00 -2.52 -6.69
C SER A 191 -4.32 -1.61 -5.67
N ILE A 192 -3.00 -1.72 -5.52
CA ILE A 192 -2.20 -0.88 -4.63
C ILE A 192 -2.20 0.57 -5.13
N LEU A 193 -2.09 0.79 -6.45
CA LEU A 193 -2.15 2.13 -7.03
C LEU A 193 -3.51 2.80 -6.76
N MET A 194 -4.60 2.09 -6.98
CA MET A 194 -5.94 2.61 -6.65
C MET A 194 -6.02 3.00 -5.17
N GLY A 195 -5.57 2.13 -4.25
CA GLY A 195 -5.49 2.42 -2.82
C GLY A 195 -4.63 3.64 -2.53
N GLY A 196 -3.40 3.67 -3.07
CA GLY A 196 -2.45 4.77 -2.91
C GLY A 196 -3.01 6.13 -3.36
N LEU A 197 -3.71 6.17 -4.49
CA LEU A 197 -4.37 7.38 -5.00
C LEU A 197 -5.52 7.83 -4.09
N VAL A 198 -6.38 6.89 -3.65
CA VAL A 198 -7.52 7.18 -2.76
C VAL A 198 -7.03 7.72 -1.41
N LEU A 199 -6.07 7.05 -0.79
CA LEU A 199 -5.50 7.47 0.49
C LEU A 199 -4.86 8.85 0.39
N THR A 200 -4.09 9.11 -0.68
CA THR A 200 -3.47 10.42 -0.90
C THR A 200 -4.52 11.49 -1.17
N PHE A 201 -5.58 11.18 -1.90
CA PHE A 201 -6.71 12.09 -2.11
C PHE A 201 -7.38 12.49 -0.78
N LEU A 202 -7.65 11.53 0.11
CA LEU A 202 -8.24 11.78 1.42
C LEU A 202 -7.36 12.73 2.26
N ALA A 203 -6.04 12.48 2.30
CA ALA A 203 -5.09 13.31 3.02
C ALA A 203 -5.00 14.74 2.46
N VAL A 204 -4.89 14.87 1.13
CA VAL A 204 -4.84 16.17 0.46
C VAL A 204 -6.13 16.98 0.70
N ARG A 205 -7.27 16.30 0.64
CA ARG A 205 -8.58 16.98 0.79
C ARG A 205 -8.90 17.39 2.21
N SER A 206 -8.53 16.59 3.20
CA SER A 206 -8.75 16.90 4.62
C SER A 206 -7.65 17.78 5.23
N GLY A 207 -6.45 17.81 4.62
CA GLY A 207 -5.27 18.43 5.22
C GLY A 207 -4.75 17.67 6.44
N SER A 208 -5.14 16.41 6.61
CA SER A 208 -4.83 15.55 7.75
C SER A 208 -4.56 14.11 7.27
N ILE A 209 -3.70 13.38 7.97
CA ILE A 209 -3.46 11.97 7.67
C ILE A 209 -4.55 11.03 8.21
N TRP A 210 -5.34 11.46 9.20
CA TRP A 210 -6.25 10.58 9.93
C TRP A 210 -7.37 9.96 9.10
N PRO A 211 -7.98 10.64 8.11
CA PRO A 211 -8.94 10.00 7.21
C PRO A 211 -8.30 8.91 6.33
N SER A 212 -7.03 9.10 5.89
CA SER A 212 -6.32 8.07 5.14
C SER A 212 -5.86 6.93 6.05
N VAL A 213 -5.41 7.19 7.27
CA VAL A 213 -5.14 6.14 8.29
C VAL A 213 -6.38 5.29 8.52
N ALA A 214 -7.55 5.91 8.76
CA ALA A 214 -8.79 5.18 8.98
C ALA A 214 -9.18 4.33 7.76
N ALA A 215 -9.03 4.87 6.54
CA ALA A 215 -9.29 4.14 5.31
C ALA A 215 -8.35 2.95 5.15
N HIS A 216 -7.05 3.14 5.39
CA HIS A 216 -6.04 2.11 5.25
C HIS A 216 -6.21 0.99 6.30
N CYS A 217 -6.44 1.34 7.56
CA CYS A 217 -6.76 0.37 8.62
C CYS A 217 -8.03 -0.44 8.27
N ALA A 218 -9.10 0.22 7.83
CA ALA A 218 -10.35 -0.44 7.46
C ALA A 218 -10.17 -1.38 6.26
N TYR A 219 -9.42 -0.96 5.25
CA TYR A 219 -9.07 -1.77 4.08
C TYR A 219 -8.29 -3.03 4.48
N ASN A 220 -7.17 -2.88 5.20
CA ASN A 220 -6.34 -4.01 5.61
C ASN A 220 -7.08 -4.95 6.58
N THR A 221 -7.88 -4.40 7.52
CA THR A 221 -8.72 -5.19 8.41
C THR A 221 -9.74 -6.02 7.63
N SER A 222 -10.38 -5.43 6.62
CA SER A 222 -11.38 -6.14 5.80
C SER A 222 -10.73 -7.29 5.02
N LEU A 223 -9.55 -7.08 4.43
CA LEU A 223 -8.79 -8.13 3.76
C LEU A 223 -8.39 -9.25 4.73
N LEU A 224 -7.91 -8.91 5.92
CA LEU A 224 -7.56 -9.89 6.95
C LEU A 224 -8.79 -10.71 7.38
N ILE A 225 -9.94 -10.08 7.58
CA ILE A 225 -11.19 -10.78 7.90
C ILE A 225 -11.56 -11.76 6.79
N LEU A 226 -11.47 -11.35 5.52
CA LEU A 226 -11.73 -12.23 4.38
C LEU A 226 -10.78 -13.41 4.34
N GLN A 227 -9.49 -13.22 4.61
CA GLN A 227 -8.49 -14.29 4.70
C GLN A 227 -8.82 -15.27 5.84
N VAL A 228 -9.19 -14.77 7.02
CA VAL A 228 -9.57 -15.62 8.18
C VAL A 228 -10.83 -16.42 7.85
N ILE A 229 -11.84 -15.81 7.23
CA ILE A 229 -13.06 -16.51 6.80
C ILE A 229 -12.71 -17.60 5.77
N ALA A 230 -11.90 -17.28 4.76
CA ALA A 230 -11.47 -18.23 3.75
C ALA A 230 -10.72 -19.43 4.36
N ALA A 231 -9.78 -19.17 5.27
CA ALA A 231 -9.06 -20.22 6.00
C ALA A 231 -10.00 -21.10 6.85
N PHE A 232 -10.98 -20.50 7.52
CA PHE A 232 -11.98 -21.24 8.30
C PHE A 232 -12.86 -22.13 7.41
N VAL A 233 -13.37 -21.60 6.29
CA VAL A 233 -14.21 -22.35 5.35
C VAL A 233 -13.42 -23.51 4.73
N SER A 234 -12.15 -23.31 4.34
CA SER A 234 -11.34 -24.39 3.78
C SER A 234 -11.07 -25.52 4.78
N GLN A 235 -10.87 -25.20 6.06
CA GLN A 235 -10.69 -26.21 7.11
C GLN A 235 -11.97 -27.02 7.34
N GLN A 236 -13.16 -26.41 7.27
CA GLN A 236 -14.43 -27.13 7.38
C GLN A 236 -14.69 -28.03 6.15
N ALA A 237 -14.37 -27.54 4.95
CA ALA A 237 -14.56 -28.31 3.73
C ALA A 237 -13.75 -29.61 3.69
N SER A 238 -12.54 -29.62 4.28
CA SER A 238 -11.69 -30.82 4.40
C SER A 238 -12.24 -31.91 5.31
N SER A 239 -13.24 -31.60 6.16
CA SER A 239 -13.90 -32.54 7.09
C SER A 239 -15.20 -33.15 6.53
N TRP A 240 -15.63 -32.81 5.31
CA TRP A 240 -16.85 -33.32 4.70
C TRP A 240 -16.63 -34.63 3.96
N PRO A 241 -17.52 -35.65 4.12
CA PRO A 241 -17.29 -37.01 3.63
C PRO A 241 -17.42 -37.21 2.12
N GLU A 242 -17.88 -36.23 1.37
CA GLU A 242 -17.95 -36.25 -0.11
C GLU A 242 -17.50 -34.90 -0.66
N PRO A 243 -16.84 -34.85 -1.82
CA PRO A 243 -16.37 -33.60 -2.37
C PRO A 243 -17.55 -32.78 -2.88
N MET A 244 -18.18 -32.01 -2.00
CA MET A 244 -18.78 -30.78 -2.50
C MET A 244 -17.60 -29.97 -3.03
N VAL A 245 -17.49 -29.90 -4.36
CA VAL A 245 -16.48 -29.07 -5.02
C VAL A 245 -16.81 -27.62 -4.70
N LEU A 246 -16.50 -27.23 -3.45
CA LEU A 246 -16.34 -25.81 -3.16
C LEU A 246 -15.14 -25.34 -3.97
N PRO A 247 -15.23 -24.18 -4.61
CA PRO A 247 -14.04 -23.59 -5.19
C PRO A 247 -12.96 -23.50 -4.11
N PRO A 248 -11.70 -23.79 -4.43
CA PRO A 248 -10.59 -23.71 -3.48
C PRO A 248 -10.59 -22.37 -2.76
N PRO A 249 -10.10 -22.31 -1.52
CA PRO A 249 -10.12 -21.08 -0.74
C PRO A 249 -9.45 -19.97 -1.51
N VAL A 250 -10.06 -18.77 -1.40
CA VAL A 250 -9.58 -17.56 -2.06
C VAL A 250 -8.26 -17.12 -1.40
N THR A 251 -7.18 -17.82 -1.69
CA THR A 251 -5.88 -17.20 -1.65
C THR A 251 -5.69 -16.49 -2.97
N MET A 252 -5.32 -15.23 -2.96
CA MET A 252 -5.17 -14.41 -4.16
C MET A 252 -4.19 -15.03 -5.18
N ASP A 253 -3.43 -16.03 -4.79
CA ASP A 253 -2.38 -16.68 -5.57
C ASP A 253 -2.67 -18.17 -5.93
N GLY A 254 -3.81 -18.76 -5.52
CA GLY A 254 -4.08 -20.19 -5.68
C GLY A 254 -5.44 -20.55 -6.26
N LEU A 255 -6.16 -19.58 -6.78
CA LEU A 255 -7.53 -19.73 -7.22
C LEU A 255 -7.61 -19.94 -8.72
N ILE A 256 -7.76 -21.21 -9.14
CA ILE A 256 -8.53 -21.58 -10.32
C ILE A 256 -7.69 -21.86 -11.59
N PRO A 257 -7.90 -23.02 -12.26
CA PRO A 257 -7.44 -23.26 -13.63
C PRO A 257 -7.89 -22.12 -14.56
N SER A 258 -7.15 -21.85 -15.62
CA SER A 258 -7.22 -20.64 -16.45
C SER A 258 -8.62 -20.18 -16.90
N LEU A 259 -9.55 -21.12 -17.16
CA LEU A 259 -10.93 -20.80 -17.56
C LEU A 259 -11.75 -20.26 -16.38
N ASP A 260 -11.50 -20.78 -15.20
CA ASP A 260 -12.20 -20.40 -13.99
C ASP A 260 -11.68 -19.05 -13.46
N LEU A 261 -10.42 -18.68 -13.71
CA LEU A 261 -9.87 -17.37 -13.33
C LEU A 261 -10.55 -16.23 -14.10
N ALA A 262 -10.81 -16.42 -15.41
CA ALA A 262 -11.55 -15.45 -16.20
C ALA A 262 -12.99 -15.30 -15.71
N ALA A 263 -13.67 -16.41 -15.40
CA ALA A 263 -15.03 -16.40 -14.87
C ALA A 263 -15.08 -15.71 -13.48
N ALA A 264 -14.16 -16.04 -12.58
CA ALA A 264 -14.04 -15.38 -11.29
C ALA A 264 -13.77 -13.87 -11.45
N THR A 265 -12.92 -13.49 -12.38
CA THR A 265 -12.64 -12.08 -12.68
C THR A 265 -13.91 -11.35 -13.11
N ILE A 266 -14.73 -11.95 -13.99
CA ILE A 266 -16.01 -11.35 -14.43
C ILE A 266 -16.96 -11.20 -13.25
N VAL A 267 -17.12 -12.23 -12.41
CA VAL A 267 -17.98 -12.18 -11.22
C VAL A 267 -17.54 -11.06 -10.27
N TRP A 268 -16.23 -10.96 -9.99
CA TRP A 268 -15.71 -9.91 -9.13
C TRP A 268 -15.81 -8.51 -9.73
N LEU A 269 -15.70 -8.36 -11.05
CA LEU A 269 -15.96 -7.09 -11.72
C LEU A 269 -17.43 -6.66 -11.56
N CYS A 270 -18.37 -7.61 -11.69
CA CYS A 270 -19.78 -7.34 -11.43
C CYS A 270 -20.06 -6.94 -9.98
N ILE A 271 -19.43 -7.61 -9.01
CA ILE A 271 -19.51 -7.25 -7.59
C ILE A 271 -18.86 -5.89 -7.34
N ALA A 272 -17.68 -5.62 -7.91
CA ALA A 272 -16.93 -4.40 -7.70
C ALA A 272 -17.63 -3.13 -8.25
N LEU A 273 -18.43 -3.27 -9.31
CA LEU A 273 -19.05 -2.11 -9.97
C LEU A 273 -19.91 -1.25 -9.02
N PRO A 274 -20.89 -1.79 -8.25
CA PRO A 274 -21.67 -0.97 -7.32
C PRO A 274 -20.79 -0.38 -6.21
N TYR A 275 -19.74 -1.05 -5.78
CA TYR A 275 -18.79 -0.54 -4.79
C TYR A 275 -17.93 0.59 -5.36
N ALA A 276 -17.50 0.49 -6.62
CA ALA A 276 -16.78 1.56 -7.31
C ALA A 276 -17.64 2.82 -7.44
N VAL A 277 -18.92 2.67 -7.83
CA VAL A 277 -19.87 3.78 -7.88
C VAL A 277 -20.07 4.40 -6.50
N SER A 278 -20.30 3.57 -5.47
CA SER A 278 -20.46 4.04 -4.08
C SER A 278 -19.21 4.77 -3.57
N THR A 279 -18.03 4.24 -3.85
CA THR A 279 -16.75 4.90 -3.55
C THR A 279 -16.66 6.27 -4.23
N GLY A 280 -16.99 6.35 -5.52
CA GLY A 280 -17.03 7.61 -6.26
C GLY A 280 -17.97 8.64 -5.66
N VAL A 281 -19.18 8.22 -5.24
CA VAL A 281 -20.16 9.09 -4.57
C VAL A 281 -19.62 9.59 -3.22
N VAL A 282 -19.05 8.71 -2.40
CA VAL A 282 -18.50 9.09 -1.10
C VAL A 282 -17.30 10.03 -1.26
N LEU A 283 -16.39 9.75 -2.19
CA LEU A 283 -15.25 10.63 -2.48
C LEU A 283 -15.72 11.99 -3.03
N TRP A 284 -16.74 12.01 -3.87
CA TRP A 284 -17.34 13.26 -4.33
C TRP A 284 -17.96 14.06 -3.18
N ALA A 285 -18.73 13.41 -2.29
CA ALA A 285 -19.32 14.06 -1.11
C ALA A 285 -18.19 14.56 -0.17
N PHE A 286 -17.16 13.76 0.06
CA PHE A 286 -15.96 14.13 0.83
C PHE A 286 -15.26 15.35 0.21
N HIS A 287 -15.11 15.37 -1.11
CA HIS A 287 -14.56 16.50 -1.85
C HIS A 287 -15.41 17.78 -1.65
N ARG A 288 -16.73 17.66 -1.70
CA ARG A 288 -17.65 18.80 -1.49
C ARG A 288 -17.57 19.34 -0.07
N TYR A 289 -17.54 18.43 0.91
CA TYR A 289 -17.45 18.75 2.32
C TYR A 289 -16.12 19.43 2.69
N THR A 290 -15.02 18.95 2.11
CA THR A 290 -13.65 19.45 2.40
C THR A 290 -13.20 20.57 1.46
N ARG A 291 -14.07 21.28 0.77
CA ARG A 291 -13.71 22.31 -0.24
C ARG A 291 -12.79 23.41 0.28
N LYS A 292 -12.88 23.75 1.55
CA LYS A 292 -12.14 24.85 2.19
C LYS A 292 -10.88 24.42 2.92
N THR A 293 -10.56 23.15 2.94
CA THR A 293 -9.38 22.64 3.65
C THR A 293 -8.23 22.35 2.69
N GLY A 294 -7.18 22.89 2.90
CA GLY A 294 -5.83 22.65 3.10
C GLY A 294 -4.79 22.41 2.07
N TRP A 295 -4.95 22.24 0.75
CA TRP A 295 -3.81 22.17 -0.15
C TRP A 295 -3.38 23.57 -0.61
N GLU A 296 -2.10 23.91 -0.38
CA GLU A 296 -1.50 25.11 -0.93
C GLU A 296 -1.18 24.85 -2.43
N GLU A 297 -1.94 25.48 -3.31
CA GLU A 297 -1.65 25.43 -4.74
C GLU A 297 -0.37 26.22 -5.03
N PRO A 298 0.43 25.81 -6.03
CA PRO A 298 1.65 26.53 -6.37
C PRO A 298 1.31 27.98 -6.75
N HIS A 299 1.97 28.90 -6.06
CA HIS A 299 2.05 30.27 -6.53
C HIS A 299 2.91 30.27 -7.79
N ALA A 300 2.53 31.05 -8.82
CA ALA A 300 3.13 31.05 -10.17
C ALA A 300 4.58 30.55 -10.22
N ALA A 301 4.89 29.61 -11.12
CA ALA A 301 6.12 28.87 -11.23
C ALA A 301 7.35 29.62 -10.73
N GLN A 302 7.84 29.27 -9.55
CA GLN A 302 9.02 29.92 -8.98
C GLN A 302 10.26 29.55 -9.79
N PRO A 303 11.08 30.52 -10.22
CA PRO A 303 12.35 30.23 -10.87
C PRO A 303 13.23 29.44 -9.88
N GLY A 304 13.55 28.18 -10.19
CA GLY A 304 14.42 27.34 -9.37
C GLY A 304 13.90 25.96 -9.02
N THR A 305 12.63 25.64 -9.33
CA THR A 305 12.06 24.28 -9.22
C THR A 305 12.45 23.39 -10.42
N GLY A 306 13.57 23.69 -11.09
CA GLY A 306 14.07 22.95 -12.24
C GLY A 306 14.61 21.56 -11.88
N LEU A 307 15.23 20.90 -12.85
CA LEU A 307 15.87 19.58 -12.77
C LEU A 307 16.70 19.34 -11.50
N ARG A 308 17.33 20.40 -10.95
CA ARG A 308 18.12 20.31 -9.70
C ARG A 308 17.30 20.00 -8.45
N ALA A 309 16.02 20.33 -8.42
CA ALA A 309 15.11 19.99 -7.30
C ALA A 309 14.38 18.68 -7.54
N ALA A 310 14.21 18.27 -8.80
CA ALA A 310 13.45 17.09 -9.20
C ALA A 310 14.29 15.80 -9.27
N TRP A 311 15.63 15.88 -9.41
CA TRP A 311 16.48 14.70 -9.61
C TRP A 311 16.34 13.63 -8.51
N PRO A 312 16.17 13.96 -7.19
CA PRO A 312 16.06 12.91 -6.20
C PRO A 312 14.78 12.09 -6.37
N TRP A 313 13.68 12.72 -6.80
CA TRP A 313 12.43 12.04 -7.15
C TRP A 313 12.62 11.09 -8.32
N ALA A 314 13.28 11.58 -9.39
CA ALA A 314 13.59 10.73 -10.55
C ALA A 314 14.47 9.54 -10.16
N ALA A 315 15.46 9.75 -9.29
CA ALA A 315 16.29 8.68 -8.77
C ALA A 315 15.52 7.67 -7.92
N ALA A 316 14.62 8.11 -7.04
CA ALA A 316 13.75 7.24 -6.26
C ALA A 316 12.88 6.36 -7.19
N PHE A 317 12.23 6.97 -8.18
CA PHE A 317 11.45 6.23 -9.17
C PHE A 317 12.29 5.24 -9.98
N ALA A 318 13.51 5.60 -10.37
CA ALA A 318 14.41 4.70 -11.10
C ALA A 318 14.82 3.48 -10.26
N VAL A 319 15.12 3.68 -8.97
CA VAL A 319 15.42 2.59 -8.02
C VAL A 319 14.22 1.67 -7.86
N LEU A 320 13.02 2.23 -7.66
CA LEU A 320 11.80 1.44 -7.49
C LEU A 320 11.35 0.74 -8.78
N LEU A 321 11.57 1.36 -9.95
CA LEU A 321 11.36 0.68 -11.24
C LEU A 321 12.28 -0.52 -11.40
N ALA A 322 13.55 -0.40 -11.02
CA ALA A 322 14.47 -1.52 -11.03
C ALA A 322 14.02 -2.63 -10.07
N TYR A 323 13.55 -2.27 -8.87
CA TYR A 323 13.02 -3.21 -7.90
C TYR A 323 11.75 -3.93 -8.42
N LEU A 324 10.81 -3.20 -9.01
CA LEU A 324 9.63 -3.78 -9.63
C LEU A 324 9.97 -4.66 -10.83
N ALA A 325 10.99 -4.30 -11.61
CA ALA A 325 11.47 -5.11 -12.72
C ALA A 325 12.02 -6.47 -12.27
N LEU A 326 12.67 -6.52 -11.10
CA LEU A 326 13.11 -7.80 -10.51
C LEU A 326 11.91 -8.71 -10.20
N ASP A 327 10.82 -8.19 -9.65
CA ASP A 327 9.59 -8.95 -9.38
C ASP A 327 8.99 -9.49 -10.70
N VAL A 328 8.95 -8.66 -11.75
CA VAL A 328 8.49 -9.09 -13.08
C VAL A 328 9.38 -10.21 -13.65
N LEU A 329 10.70 -10.05 -13.60
CA LEU A 329 11.63 -11.07 -14.10
C LEU A 329 11.49 -12.40 -13.36
N GLN A 330 11.25 -12.35 -12.06
CA GLN A 330 10.98 -13.54 -11.25
C GLN A 330 9.62 -14.16 -11.60
N LEU A 331 8.59 -13.35 -11.80
CA LEU A 331 7.24 -13.77 -12.16
C LEU A 331 7.21 -14.54 -13.48
N TYR A 332 8.05 -14.15 -14.46
CA TYR A 332 8.18 -14.82 -15.76
C TYR A 332 9.30 -15.88 -15.80
N GLY A 333 9.90 -16.22 -14.65
CA GLY A 333 10.92 -17.27 -14.55
C GLY A 333 12.24 -16.95 -15.26
N ILE A 334 12.49 -15.66 -15.56
CA ILE A 334 13.73 -15.21 -16.22
C ILE A 334 14.90 -15.21 -15.23
N ILE A 335 14.63 -14.93 -13.97
CA ILE A 335 15.60 -14.98 -12.87
C ILE A 335 14.99 -15.71 -11.67
N GLU A 336 15.81 -16.43 -10.93
CA GLU A 336 15.47 -16.97 -9.61
C GLU A 336 16.22 -16.16 -8.56
N ILE A 337 15.54 -15.22 -7.91
CA ILE A 337 16.13 -14.47 -6.78
C ILE A 337 16.03 -15.28 -5.49
N ILE A 338 15.11 -16.26 -5.45
CA ILE A 338 14.89 -17.15 -4.30
C ILE A 338 14.86 -18.57 -4.83
N PRO A 339 15.73 -19.47 -4.32
CA PRO A 339 15.55 -20.89 -4.57
C PRO A 339 14.19 -21.34 -4.04
N LYS A 340 13.51 -22.16 -4.83
CA LYS A 340 12.19 -22.75 -4.50
C LYS A 340 12.28 -23.61 -3.26
#